data_5c636bd2a32d0513232f63b19f84b583
#
_entry.id   5c636bd2a32d0513232f63b19f84b583
#
_cell.length_a   1.000
_cell.length_b   1.000
_cell.length_c   1.000
_cell.angle_alpha   90.00
_cell.angle_beta   90.00
_cell.angle_gamma   90.00
#
_symmetry.space_group_name_H-M   'P 1'
#
loop_
_entity.id
_entity.type
_entity.pdbx_description
1 polymer ?
#
loop_
_entity_poly.entity_id
_entity_poly.type
_entity_poly.pdbx_seq_one_letter_code
_entity_poly.pdbx_strand_id
1 'polypeptide(L)'
;MKIKTLMASLAASLLIVASCRNNNEEDIVVDWAAINIKFYVVDYGLKTNYVADNFNDIIYTTSLTYQDKTYKVERSLTKDYMPHFKGLHVDSSAIEKPFFCFGELDGAKNYDNDFIINFADGSADTIHFKRVHKGELNVNDTWTLNGKEHSNNEFILYRSCKDGKLIKEYW
;
A
#
# COMPACT_ATOMS: atom_id res chain seq x y z
N MET A 1 -63.45 14.20 -36.37
CA MET A 1 -62.87 13.09 -35.56
C MET A 1 -61.33 12.96 -35.69
N LYS A 2 -60.60 13.96 -36.26
CA LYS A 2 -59.14 13.87 -36.48
C LYS A 2 -58.30 14.73 -35.52
N ILE A 3 -58.89 15.75 -34.88
CA ILE A 3 -58.14 16.70 -33.99
C ILE A 3 -57.94 16.13 -32.57
N LYS A 4 -58.91 15.37 -32.06
CA LYS A 4 -58.80 14.75 -30.71
C LYS A 4 -57.71 13.69 -30.60
N THR A 5 -57.44 12.97 -31.67
CA THR A 5 -56.39 11.93 -31.72
C THR A 5 -54.99 12.54 -31.82
N LEU A 6 -54.86 13.69 -32.44
CA LEU A 6 -53.58 14.42 -32.58
C LEU A 6 -53.12 15.03 -31.23
N MET A 7 -54.08 15.55 -30.44
CA MET A 7 -53.76 16.12 -29.10
C MET A 7 -53.37 15.02 -28.08
N ALA A 8 -53.96 13.88 -28.16
CA ALA A 8 -53.60 12.72 -27.28
C ALA A 8 -52.17 12.20 -27.57
N SER A 9 -51.78 12.18 -28.84
CA SER A 9 -50.46 11.78 -29.26
C SER A 9 -49.37 12.80 -28.84
N LEU A 10 -49.67 14.09 -28.87
CA LEU A 10 -48.74 15.13 -28.45
C LEU A 10 -48.53 15.17 -26.93
N ALA A 11 -49.59 14.90 -26.14
CA ALA A 11 -49.51 14.82 -24.69
C ALA A 11 -48.71 13.59 -24.22
N ALA A 12 -48.82 12.46 -24.93
CA ALA A 12 -48.02 11.26 -24.60
C ALA A 12 -46.54 11.42 -24.92
N SER A 13 -46.19 12.14 -25.99
CA SER A 13 -44.79 12.44 -26.30
C SER A 13 -44.11 13.44 -25.33
N LEU A 14 -44.90 14.39 -24.79
CA LEU A 14 -44.38 15.31 -23.77
C LEU A 14 -44.11 14.62 -22.41
N LEU A 15 -44.90 13.61 -22.07
CA LEU A 15 -44.70 12.84 -20.81
C LEU A 15 -43.44 11.95 -20.84
N ILE A 16 -43.03 11.50 -22.02
CA ILE A 16 -41.84 10.66 -22.18
C ILE A 16 -40.54 11.52 -22.03
N VAL A 17 -40.59 12.78 -22.46
CA VAL A 17 -39.42 13.69 -22.35
C VAL A 17 -39.25 14.21 -20.91
N ALA A 18 -40.33 14.26 -20.11
CA ALA A 18 -40.23 14.66 -18.70
C ALA A 18 -39.72 13.57 -17.76
N SER A 19 -39.71 12.31 -18.21
CA SER A 19 -39.24 11.17 -17.44
C SER A 19 -37.72 10.92 -17.54
N CYS A 20 -37.01 11.61 -18.44
CA CYS A 20 -35.56 11.52 -18.59
C CYS A 20 -34.82 12.68 -17.90
N ARG A 21 -35.37 13.20 -16.82
CA ARG A 21 -34.57 14.00 -15.90
C ARG A 21 -33.89 13.06 -14.93
N ASN A 22 -32.95 12.27 -15.46
CA ASN A 22 -31.92 11.68 -14.64
C ASN A 22 -31.18 12.83 -13.96
N ASN A 23 -31.34 12.91 -12.67
CA ASN A 23 -30.32 13.49 -11.84
C ASN A 23 -29.13 12.56 -11.97
N ASN A 24 -28.33 12.74 -13.03
CA ASN A 24 -26.98 12.26 -13.07
C ASN A 24 -26.20 13.16 -12.10
N GLU A 25 -26.41 12.97 -10.81
CA GLU A 25 -25.29 13.03 -9.91
C GLU A 25 -24.39 11.91 -10.43
N GLU A 26 -23.39 12.29 -11.22
CA GLU A 26 -22.28 11.41 -11.53
C GLU A 26 -21.74 11.01 -10.18
N ASP A 27 -22.00 9.78 -9.75
CA ASP A 27 -21.36 9.19 -8.60
C ASP A 27 -19.87 9.23 -8.91
N ILE A 28 -19.16 10.20 -8.34
CA ILE A 28 -17.72 10.30 -8.47
C ILE A 28 -17.17 9.09 -7.71
N VAL A 29 -16.92 8.02 -8.43
CA VAL A 29 -16.23 6.85 -7.88
C VAL A 29 -14.78 7.27 -7.66
N VAL A 30 -14.45 7.60 -6.42
CA VAL A 30 -13.06 7.84 -6.03
C VAL A 30 -12.39 6.49 -5.88
N ASP A 31 -11.62 6.10 -6.88
CA ASP A 31 -10.80 4.90 -6.84
C ASP A 31 -9.50 5.20 -6.08
N TRP A 32 -9.46 4.84 -4.80
CA TRP A 32 -8.28 5.00 -3.98
C TRP A 32 -7.28 3.89 -4.30
N ALA A 33 -6.10 4.29 -4.80
CA ALA A 33 -5.01 3.35 -5.03
C ALA A 33 -4.61 2.62 -3.74
N ALA A 34 -4.30 1.34 -3.86
CA ALA A 34 -3.77 0.55 -2.76
C ALA A 34 -2.40 1.09 -2.31
N ILE A 35 -2.19 1.10 -0.99
CA ILE A 35 -0.95 1.60 -0.40
C ILE A 35 -0.01 0.41 -0.19
N ASN A 36 1.14 0.48 -0.83
CA ASN A 36 2.23 -0.47 -0.65
C ASN A 36 3.38 0.22 0.08
N ILE A 37 4.05 -0.51 0.96
CA ILE A 37 5.19 -0.05 1.73
C ILE A 37 6.41 -0.82 1.25
N LYS A 38 7.51 -0.11 0.96
CA LYS A 38 8.74 -0.70 0.44
C LYS A 38 9.90 -0.44 1.38
N PHE A 39 10.81 -1.39 1.51
CA PHE A 39 12.06 -1.13 2.19
C PHE A 39 13.24 -1.90 1.59
N TYR A 40 14.40 -1.27 1.69
CA TYR A 40 15.69 -1.82 1.31
C TYR A 40 16.48 -2.14 2.57
N VAL A 41 17.18 -3.26 2.58
CA VAL A 41 18.16 -3.56 3.62
C VAL A 41 19.56 -3.31 3.05
N VAL A 42 20.28 -2.37 3.63
CA VAL A 42 21.52 -1.85 3.08
C VAL A 42 22.67 -2.04 4.09
N ASP A 43 23.82 -2.53 3.63
CA ASP A 43 25.03 -2.56 4.44
C ASP A 43 25.53 -1.14 4.69
N TYR A 44 25.64 -0.79 5.96
CA TYR A 44 26.08 0.54 6.35
C TYR A 44 27.52 0.84 5.94
N GLY A 45 28.41 -0.13 6.14
CA GLY A 45 29.83 0.02 5.84
C GLY A 45 30.13 0.04 4.34
N LEU A 46 29.47 -0.83 3.59
CA LEU A 46 29.70 -1.00 2.15
C LEU A 46 28.74 -0.16 1.30
N LYS A 47 27.65 0.35 1.89
CA LYS A 47 26.56 1.03 1.19
C LYS A 47 25.94 0.19 0.07
N THR A 48 26.01 -1.12 0.21
CA THR A 48 25.47 -2.10 -0.73
C THR A 48 24.08 -2.54 -0.29
N ASN A 49 23.27 -2.97 -1.23
CA ASN A 49 21.96 -3.54 -0.94
C ASN A 49 22.09 -5.01 -0.58
N TYR A 50 21.92 -5.37 0.70
CA TYR A 50 21.99 -6.76 1.18
C TYR A 50 21.04 -7.70 0.48
N VAL A 51 19.87 -7.22 0.10
CA VAL A 51 18.89 -8.06 -0.60
C VAL A 51 19.47 -8.56 -1.92
N ALA A 52 20.35 -7.77 -2.57
CA ALA A 52 21.03 -8.19 -3.79
C ALA A 52 22.18 -9.17 -3.51
N ASP A 53 23.01 -8.87 -2.50
CA ASP A 53 24.28 -9.57 -2.27
C ASP A 53 24.12 -10.86 -1.45
N ASN A 54 23.20 -10.85 -0.46
CA ASN A 54 22.94 -11.97 0.47
C ASN A 54 21.45 -12.36 0.46
N PHE A 55 20.86 -12.43 -0.72
CA PHE A 55 19.45 -12.57 -0.95
C PHE A 55 18.78 -13.70 -0.17
N ASN A 56 19.40 -14.88 -0.13
CA ASN A 56 18.78 -16.04 0.52
C ASN A 56 18.75 -15.91 2.04
N ASP A 57 19.83 -15.47 2.66
CA ASP A 57 19.94 -15.44 4.12
C ASP A 57 19.01 -14.39 4.73
N ILE A 58 18.92 -13.21 4.12
CA ILE A 58 18.08 -12.13 4.61
C ILE A 58 16.61 -12.43 4.37
N ILE A 59 16.24 -12.96 3.21
CA ILE A 59 14.84 -13.30 2.89
C ILE A 59 14.29 -14.33 3.88
N TYR A 60 15.04 -15.40 4.16
CA TYR A 60 14.53 -16.46 5.04
C TYR A 60 14.49 -16.07 6.51
N THR A 61 15.21 -15.03 6.89
CA THR A 61 15.35 -14.61 8.29
C THR A 61 14.59 -13.32 8.62
N THR A 62 14.12 -12.59 7.59
CA THR A 62 13.31 -11.39 7.79
C THR A 62 11.83 -11.75 7.92
N SER A 63 11.14 -11.10 8.83
CA SER A 63 9.69 -11.22 8.98
C SER A 63 9.06 -9.88 9.32
N LEU A 64 7.76 -9.78 9.04
CA LEU A 64 6.93 -8.62 9.35
C LEU A 64 5.92 -8.99 10.42
N THR A 65 5.83 -8.22 11.49
CA THR A 65 4.73 -8.32 12.46
C THR A 65 3.76 -7.16 12.25
N TYR A 66 2.50 -7.51 12.04
CA TYR A 66 1.39 -6.56 11.90
C TYR A 66 0.11 -7.13 12.50
N GLN A 67 -0.58 -6.36 13.36
CA GLN A 67 -1.80 -6.77 14.06
C GLN A 67 -1.65 -8.17 14.73
N ASP A 68 -0.61 -8.34 15.53
CA ASP A 68 -0.28 -9.57 16.26
C ASP A 68 -0.03 -10.82 15.40
N LYS A 69 0.09 -10.64 14.08
CA LYS A 69 0.45 -11.70 13.13
C LYS A 69 1.87 -11.50 12.63
N THR A 70 2.58 -12.62 12.47
CA THR A 70 3.91 -12.64 11.87
C THR A 70 3.83 -13.21 10.46
N TYR A 71 4.31 -12.43 9.50
CA TYR A 71 4.37 -12.77 8.09
C TYR A 71 5.82 -13.05 7.71
N LYS A 72 6.09 -14.23 7.19
CA LYS A 72 7.37 -14.56 6.55
C LYS A 72 7.34 -14.13 5.10
N VAL A 73 8.51 -14.06 4.47
CA VAL A 73 8.60 -13.68 3.06
C VAL A 73 7.94 -14.73 2.17
N GLU A 74 6.99 -14.29 1.37
CA GLU A 74 6.33 -15.08 0.34
C GLU A 74 6.93 -14.77 -1.03
N ARG A 75 7.20 -15.81 -1.84
CA ARG A 75 7.82 -15.64 -3.16
C ARG A 75 6.84 -15.40 -4.29
N SER A 76 5.56 -15.68 -4.07
CA SER A 76 4.53 -15.56 -5.09
C SER A 76 3.35 -14.78 -4.55
N LEU A 77 2.99 -13.72 -5.25
CA LEU A 77 1.76 -12.97 -4.98
C LEU A 77 0.67 -13.45 -5.93
N THR A 78 -0.46 -13.87 -5.37
CA THR A 78 -1.70 -13.98 -6.12
C THR A 78 -2.23 -12.57 -6.41
N LYS A 79 -2.60 -12.31 -7.65
CA LYS A 79 -3.31 -11.07 -8.00
C LYS A 79 -4.75 -11.20 -7.58
N ASP A 80 -5.17 -10.40 -6.62
CA ASP A 80 -6.57 -10.28 -6.23
C ASP A 80 -7.14 -8.94 -6.71
N TYR A 81 -8.44 -8.92 -6.98
CA TYR A 81 -9.11 -7.74 -7.52
C TYR A 81 -9.48 -6.70 -6.44
N MET A 82 -9.38 -7.05 -5.16
CA MET A 82 -9.71 -6.14 -4.06
C MET A 82 -8.49 -5.92 -3.16
N PRO A 83 -8.22 -4.68 -2.73
CA PRO A 83 -7.14 -4.41 -1.79
C PRO A 83 -7.34 -5.18 -0.48
N HIS A 84 -6.39 -6.02 -0.14
CA HIS A 84 -6.29 -6.66 1.17
C HIS A 84 -4.83 -6.70 1.59
N PHE A 85 -4.58 -6.74 2.89
CA PHE A 85 -3.22 -6.75 3.38
C PHE A 85 -2.46 -7.97 2.87
N LYS A 86 -1.47 -7.71 2.03
CA LYS A 86 -0.48 -8.70 1.58
C LYS A 86 0.72 -8.64 2.50
N GLY A 87 1.10 -9.80 3.01
CA GLY A 87 2.26 -9.99 3.87
C GLY A 87 3.57 -9.57 3.20
N LEU A 88 4.68 -10.01 3.78
CA LEU A 88 6.01 -9.63 3.31
C LEU A 88 6.40 -10.41 2.06
N HIS A 89 6.83 -9.72 1.02
CA HIS A 89 7.34 -10.32 -0.21
C HIS A 89 8.54 -9.54 -0.76
N VAL A 90 9.26 -10.14 -1.68
CA VAL A 90 10.39 -9.50 -2.37
C VAL A 90 10.02 -9.24 -3.81
N ASP A 91 10.19 -8.01 -4.25
CA ASP A 91 10.12 -7.66 -5.66
C ASP A 91 11.52 -7.73 -6.27
N SER A 92 11.71 -8.73 -7.13
CA SER A 92 12.96 -8.97 -7.86
C SER A 92 12.90 -8.45 -9.29
N SER A 93 11.82 -7.78 -9.70
CA SER A 93 11.68 -7.24 -11.06
C SER A 93 12.70 -6.13 -11.35
N ALA A 94 13.15 -5.42 -10.32
CA ALA A 94 14.28 -4.51 -10.39
C ALA A 94 15.59 -5.30 -10.20
N ILE A 95 16.17 -5.79 -11.31
CA ILE A 95 17.35 -6.65 -11.32
C ILE A 95 18.54 -6.07 -10.55
N GLU A 96 18.64 -4.74 -10.47
CA GLU A 96 19.78 -4.08 -9.82
C GLU A 96 19.57 -3.79 -8.31
N LYS A 97 18.34 -3.70 -7.83
CA LYS A 97 18.04 -3.33 -6.44
C LYS A 97 16.76 -4.00 -5.95
N PRO A 98 16.76 -5.29 -5.68
CA PRO A 98 15.59 -5.95 -5.11
C PRO A 98 15.23 -5.31 -3.76
N PHE A 99 13.94 -5.22 -3.48
CA PHE A 99 13.41 -4.63 -2.25
C PHE A 99 12.32 -5.52 -1.65
N PHE A 100 12.12 -5.36 -0.36
CA PHE A 100 10.99 -5.93 0.33
C PHE A 100 9.77 -5.02 0.16
N CYS A 101 8.62 -5.65 0.01
CA CYS A 101 7.36 -4.96 -0.14
C CYS A 101 6.28 -5.64 0.71
N PHE A 102 5.35 -4.87 1.24
CA PHE A 102 4.17 -5.35 1.94
C PHE A 102 3.06 -4.31 1.85
N GLY A 103 1.83 -4.71 2.19
CA GLY A 103 0.72 -3.76 2.24
C GLY A 103 -0.47 -4.16 1.38
N GLU A 104 -0.73 -3.46 0.27
CA GLU A 104 -2.02 -3.36 -0.40
C GLU A 104 -3.12 -2.91 0.55
N LEU A 105 -2.79 -1.96 1.42
CA LEU A 105 -3.76 -1.36 2.30
C LEU A 105 -4.78 -0.57 1.48
N ASP A 106 -6.04 -0.66 1.87
CA ASP A 106 -7.14 0.04 1.20
C ASP A 106 -6.98 1.56 1.38
N GLY A 107 -6.70 2.26 0.28
CA GLY A 107 -6.47 3.70 0.28
C GLY A 107 -7.65 4.54 0.78
N ALA A 108 -8.87 3.98 0.80
CA ALA A 108 -10.08 4.66 1.29
C ALA A 108 -10.22 4.68 2.81
N LYS A 109 -9.36 3.97 3.56
CA LYS A 109 -9.46 3.82 5.01
C LYS A 109 -8.50 4.72 5.76
N ASN A 110 -8.87 5.06 7.00
CA ASN A 110 -7.94 5.64 7.96
C ASN A 110 -7.03 4.55 8.54
N TYR A 111 -5.79 4.92 8.83
CA TYR A 111 -4.79 4.04 9.45
C TYR A 111 -4.08 4.76 10.58
N ASP A 112 -3.69 4.00 11.60
CA ASP A 112 -2.80 4.41 12.70
C ASP A 112 -2.15 3.12 13.20
N ASN A 113 -1.11 2.64 12.46
CA ASN A 113 -0.60 1.28 12.63
C ASN A 113 0.93 1.23 12.61
N ASP A 114 1.46 0.30 13.39
CA ASP A 114 2.86 -0.08 13.38
C ASP A 114 3.09 -1.36 12.58
N PHE A 115 4.14 -1.35 11.79
CA PHE A 115 4.68 -2.49 11.05
C PHE A 115 6.08 -2.76 11.56
N ILE A 116 6.28 -3.92 12.21
CA ILE A 116 7.56 -4.26 12.83
C ILE A 116 8.31 -5.22 11.94
N ILE A 117 9.45 -4.80 11.41
CA ILE A 117 10.35 -5.61 10.59
C ILE A 117 11.37 -6.27 11.52
N ASN A 118 11.32 -7.60 11.62
CA ASN A 118 12.21 -8.37 12.49
C ASN A 118 13.31 -9.01 11.66
N PHE A 119 14.52 -9.06 12.22
CA PHE A 119 15.72 -9.64 11.61
C PHE A 119 16.30 -10.78 12.43
N ALA A 120 17.18 -11.58 11.79
CA ALA A 120 17.81 -12.76 12.41
C ALA A 120 18.64 -12.47 13.66
N ASP A 121 19.20 -11.27 13.77
CA ASP A 121 20.00 -10.83 14.92
C ASP A 121 19.15 -10.46 16.15
N GLY A 122 17.83 -10.61 16.05
CA GLY A 122 16.88 -10.19 17.07
C GLY A 122 16.57 -8.71 17.09
N SER A 123 17.17 -7.91 16.20
CA SER A 123 16.83 -6.50 16.05
C SER A 123 15.52 -6.32 15.28
N ALA A 124 14.86 -5.18 15.50
CA ALA A 124 13.67 -4.82 14.76
C ALA A 124 13.69 -3.34 14.36
N ASP A 125 13.01 -3.01 13.27
CA ASP A 125 12.67 -1.65 12.89
C ASP A 125 11.16 -1.49 12.85
N THR A 126 10.65 -0.35 13.31
CA THR A 126 9.23 -0.04 13.30
C THR A 126 8.94 1.04 12.29
N ILE A 127 8.12 0.72 11.30
CA ILE A 127 7.51 1.67 10.39
C ILE A 127 6.12 1.98 10.91
N HIS A 128 5.86 3.23 11.27
CA HIS A 128 4.54 3.69 11.65
C HIS A 128 3.91 4.43 10.49
N PHE A 129 2.67 4.09 10.18
CA PHE A 129 1.87 4.73 9.15
C PHE A 129 0.56 5.23 9.72
N LYS A 130 0.32 6.52 9.51
CA LYS A 130 -0.95 7.15 9.85
C LYS A 130 -1.54 7.82 8.64
N ARG A 131 -2.78 7.48 8.31
CA ARG A 131 -3.61 8.14 7.31
C ARG A 131 -4.87 8.68 7.94
N VAL A 132 -5.16 9.94 7.65
CA VAL A 132 -6.40 10.61 8.08
C VAL A 132 -7.07 11.24 6.87
N HIS A 133 -8.29 10.83 6.59
CA HIS A 133 -9.14 11.47 5.59
C HIS A 133 -9.73 12.77 6.15
N LYS A 134 -9.53 13.87 5.43
CA LYS A 134 -10.09 15.21 5.72
C LYS A 134 -11.14 15.58 4.69
N GLY A 135 -12.19 14.76 4.56
CA GLY A 135 -13.22 14.86 3.51
C GLY A 135 -12.97 13.85 2.38
N GLU A 136 -13.76 13.94 1.32
CA GLU A 136 -13.80 12.90 0.28
C GLU A 136 -12.53 12.80 -0.56
N LEU A 137 -11.82 13.91 -0.78
CA LEU A 137 -10.66 13.96 -1.68
C LEU A 137 -9.33 14.30 -0.99
N ASN A 138 -9.35 14.64 0.30
CA ASN A 138 -8.15 15.07 1.01
C ASN A 138 -7.69 14.02 1.99
N VAL A 139 -6.46 13.55 1.82
CA VAL A 139 -5.79 12.63 2.74
C VAL A 139 -4.53 13.28 3.29
N ASN A 140 -4.27 13.00 4.56
CA ASN A 140 -3.02 13.34 5.20
C ASN A 140 -2.32 12.06 5.64
N ASP A 141 -1.18 11.75 5.01
CA ASP A 141 -0.33 10.62 5.32
C ASP A 141 0.87 11.07 6.13
N THR A 142 1.16 10.35 7.19
CA THR A 142 2.33 10.56 8.02
C THR A 142 3.08 9.23 8.16
N TRP A 143 4.38 9.28 7.94
CA TRP A 143 5.27 8.14 8.01
C TRP A 143 6.36 8.38 9.05
N THR A 144 6.69 7.37 9.83
CA THR A 144 7.90 7.41 10.67
C THR A 144 8.66 6.09 10.58
N LEU A 145 9.97 6.16 10.77
CA LEU A 145 10.85 5.02 10.96
C LEU A 145 11.50 5.13 12.33
N ASN A 146 11.23 4.17 13.23
CA ASN A 146 11.73 4.18 14.60
C ASN A 146 11.42 5.49 15.34
N GLY A 147 10.23 6.07 15.10
CA GLY A 147 9.77 7.32 15.69
C GLY A 147 10.31 8.59 15.04
N LYS A 148 11.17 8.52 14.02
CA LYS A 148 11.64 9.68 13.24
C LYS A 148 10.81 9.87 11.99
N GLU A 149 10.41 11.10 11.69
CA GLU A 149 9.63 11.44 10.50
C GLU A 149 10.32 10.97 9.21
N HIS A 150 9.50 10.47 8.29
CA HIS A 150 9.91 10.01 6.98
C HIS A 150 8.98 10.58 5.90
N SER A 151 9.53 10.90 4.73
CA SER A 151 8.82 11.67 3.71
C SER A 151 7.85 10.85 2.85
N ASN A 152 8.02 9.52 2.79
CA ASN A 152 7.25 8.65 1.89
C ASN A 152 7.18 7.20 2.41
N ASN A 153 6.66 6.30 1.59
CA ASN A 153 6.48 4.88 1.85
C ASN A 153 7.66 3.98 1.43
N GLU A 154 8.83 4.57 1.13
CA GLU A 154 10.05 3.83 0.78
C GLU A 154 11.12 4.06 1.84
N PHE A 155 11.61 2.99 2.47
CA PHE A 155 12.49 3.05 3.62
C PHE A 155 13.84 2.40 3.32
N ILE A 156 14.89 2.91 3.95
CA ILE A 156 16.23 2.28 3.94
C ILE A 156 16.56 1.86 5.36
N LEU A 157 16.71 0.55 5.56
CA LEU A 157 17.06 -0.05 6.83
C LEU A 157 18.54 -0.43 6.81
N TYR A 158 19.32 0.24 7.66
CA TYR A 158 20.76 0.02 7.70
C TYR A 158 21.12 -1.11 8.65
N ARG A 159 22.03 -1.98 8.18
CA ARG A 159 22.61 -3.07 8.96
C ARG A 159 24.10 -3.12 8.68
N SER A 160 24.91 -3.60 9.62
CA SER A 160 26.26 -4.02 9.33
C SER A 160 26.43 -5.51 9.53
N CYS A 161 27.33 -6.10 8.76
CA CYS A 161 27.66 -7.51 8.88
C CYS A 161 28.99 -7.62 9.61
N LYS A 162 28.95 -8.16 10.85
CA LYS A 162 30.15 -8.50 11.59
C LYS A 162 30.15 -9.99 11.89
N ASP A 163 31.20 -10.68 11.49
CA ASP A 163 31.37 -12.13 11.70
C ASP A 163 30.17 -12.96 11.17
N GLY A 164 29.63 -12.55 10.02
CA GLY A 164 28.46 -13.19 9.40
C GLY A 164 27.12 -12.92 10.09
N LYS A 165 27.08 -12.00 11.06
CA LYS A 165 25.84 -11.60 11.75
C LYS A 165 25.43 -10.19 11.38
N LEU A 166 24.16 -10.01 11.13
CA LEU A 166 23.55 -8.68 10.94
C LEU A 166 23.47 -7.97 12.29
N ILE A 167 23.86 -6.72 12.32
CA ILE A 167 23.77 -5.85 13.50
C ILE A 167 23.06 -4.55 13.07
N LYS A 168 22.06 -4.15 13.88
CA LYS A 168 21.35 -2.89 13.65
C LYS A 168 22.29 -1.71 13.90
N GLU A 169 22.40 -0.82 12.93
CA GLU A 169 23.07 0.45 13.08
C GLU A 169 22.04 1.55 13.40
N TYR A 170 22.35 2.36 14.43
CA TYR A 170 21.50 3.47 14.87
C TYR A 170 22.05 4.78 14.30
N TRP A 171 21.12 5.62 13.82
CA TRP A 171 21.38 6.96 13.30
C TRP A 171 20.69 8.02 14.13
#